data_21ef0b7db70d28f77fe2246f6d5f3a1e
#
_entry.id   21ef0b7db70d28f77fe2246f6d5f3a1e
#
_cell.length_a   1.000
_cell.length_b   1.000
_cell.length_c   1.000
_cell.angle_alpha   90.00
_cell.angle_beta   90.00
_cell.angle_gamma   90.00
#
_symmetry.space_group_name_H-M   'P 1'
#
loop_
_entity.id
_entity.type
_entity.pdbx_description
1 polymer ?
#
loop_
_entity_poly.entity_id
_entity_poly.type
_entity_poly.pdbx_seq_one_letter_code
_entity_poly.pdbx_strand_id
1 'polypeptide(L)'
;MKSRTRVVVIGGGIAGCSTLYHLTQEGWSDVVLIERNELTSGTTWHSAAQVTNFGMNQTMVGLKTHSINLYKKLSDDPDYPINYHHGDGGIRLANTEEQMQGYRHFASMARGMDVHFEIIDAEEC
;
A
#
# COMPACT_ATOMS: atom_id res chain seq x y z
N MET A 1 -16.35 -26.53 14.14
CA MET A 1 -16.46 -25.22 13.45
C MET A 1 -17.15 -24.24 14.40
N LYS A 2 -16.63 -22.98 14.50
CA LYS A 2 -17.24 -21.95 15.34
C LYS A 2 -18.60 -21.57 14.75
N SER A 3 -19.68 -21.60 15.54
CA SER A 3 -21.04 -21.32 15.08
C SER A 3 -21.45 -19.86 15.22
N ARG A 4 -20.64 -19.05 15.92
CA ARG A 4 -20.86 -17.61 16.17
C ARG A 4 -19.52 -16.90 16.28
N THR A 5 -19.44 -15.67 15.83
CA THR A 5 -18.30 -14.78 15.98
C THR A 5 -18.79 -13.33 15.99
N ARG A 6 -18.02 -12.42 16.58
CA ARG A 6 -18.36 -10.99 16.63
C ARG A 6 -18.18 -10.30 15.30
N VAL A 7 -17.16 -10.67 14.53
CA VAL A 7 -16.86 -10.10 13.21
C VAL A 7 -16.55 -11.21 12.22
N VAL A 8 -17.14 -11.10 11.05
CA VAL A 8 -16.81 -11.93 9.87
C VAL A 8 -16.28 -11.02 8.78
N VAL A 9 -15.06 -11.29 8.33
CA VAL A 9 -14.45 -10.67 7.13
C VAL A 9 -14.68 -11.60 5.96
N ILE A 10 -15.32 -11.11 4.90
CA ILE A 10 -15.62 -11.91 3.70
C ILE A 10 -14.67 -11.49 2.58
N GLY A 11 -13.89 -12.46 2.10
CA GLY A 11 -12.89 -12.29 1.05
C GLY A 11 -11.47 -12.28 1.61
N GLY A 12 -10.61 -13.16 1.10
CA GLY A 12 -9.22 -13.36 1.49
C GLY A 12 -8.22 -12.69 0.56
N GLY A 13 -8.60 -11.61 -0.13
CA GLY A 13 -7.67 -10.74 -0.84
C GLY A 13 -6.91 -9.81 0.12
N ILE A 14 -6.05 -8.94 -0.41
CA ILE A 14 -5.23 -8.03 0.40
C ILE A 14 -6.07 -7.16 1.35
N ALA A 15 -7.23 -6.68 0.92
CA ALA A 15 -8.12 -5.87 1.75
C ALA A 15 -8.67 -6.67 2.95
N GLY A 16 -9.16 -7.89 2.73
CA GLY A 16 -9.69 -8.73 3.80
C GLY A 16 -8.61 -9.20 4.77
N CYS A 17 -7.45 -9.63 4.25
CA CYS A 17 -6.31 -10.00 5.09
C CYS A 17 -5.81 -8.83 5.93
N SER A 18 -5.69 -7.63 5.33
CA SER A 18 -5.32 -6.41 6.04
C SER A 18 -6.35 -6.05 7.12
N THR A 19 -7.64 -6.14 6.81
CA THR A 19 -8.71 -5.88 7.79
C THR A 19 -8.62 -6.83 8.97
N LEU A 20 -8.46 -8.13 8.71
CA LEU A 20 -8.30 -9.14 9.78
C LEU A 20 -7.07 -8.84 10.63
N TYR A 21 -5.92 -8.56 9.98
CA TYR A 21 -4.68 -8.22 10.66
C TYR A 21 -4.87 -7.03 11.61
N HIS A 22 -5.43 -5.93 11.13
CA HIS A 22 -5.62 -4.73 11.95
C HIS A 22 -6.64 -4.95 13.07
N LEU A 23 -7.71 -5.70 12.84
CA LEU A 23 -8.64 -6.08 13.91
C LEU A 23 -7.92 -6.84 15.04
N THR A 24 -7.03 -7.77 14.69
CA THR A 24 -6.26 -8.49 15.72
C THR A 24 -5.28 -7.59 16.46
N GLN A 25 -4.65 -6.63 15.77
CA GLN A 25 -3.78 -5.63 16.42
C GLN A 25 -4.55 -4.73 17.39
N GLU A 26 -5.81 -4.44 17.10
CA GLU A 26 -6.73 -3.71 18.00
C GLU A 26 -7.33 -4.58 19.13
N GLY A 27 -6.86 -5.82 19.27
CA GLY A 27 -7.28 -6.73 20.35
C GLY A 27 -8.57 -7.51 20.06
N TRP A 28 -9.08 -7.51 18.84
CA TRP A 28 -10.23 -8.29 18.46
C TRP A 28 -9.83 -9.76 18.25
N SER A 29 -10.13 -10.64 19.20
CA SER A 29 -9.81 -12.07 19.13
C SER A 29 -10.95 -12.94 18.58
N ASP A 30 -12.20 -12.42 18.58
CA ASP A 30 -13.39 -13.14 18.10
C ASP A 30 -13.75 -12.68 16.68
N VAL A 31 -12.81 -12.91 15.75
CA VAL A 31 -12.92 -12.56 14.33
C VAL A 31 -12.67 -13.80 13.47
N VAL A 32 -13.29 -13.85 12.29
CA VAL A 32 -13.13 -14.92 11.31
C VAL A 32 -13.04 -14.31 9.93
N LEU A 33 -12.11 -14.78 9.11
CA LEU A 33 -12.06 -14.50 7.69
C LEU A 33 -12.59 -15.70 6.92
N ILE A 34 -13.45 -15.45 5.94
CA ILE A 34 -14.02 -16.49 5.06
C ILE A 34 -13.59 -16.15 3.62
N GLU A 35 -12.90 -17.10 3.00
CA GLU A 35 -12.55 -17.08 1.59
C GLU A 35 -13.12 -18.35 0.92
N ARG A 36 -13.66 -18.20 -0.28
CA ARG A 36 -14.26 -19.32 -1.04
C ARG A 36 -13.23 -20.17 -1.79
N ASN A 37 -12.07 -19.57 -2.09
CA ASN A 37 -10.97 -20.18 -2.81
C ASN A 37 -9.69 -20.11 -1.95
N GLU A 38 -8.53 -20.04 -2.58
CA GLU A 38 -7.26 -19.77 -1.92
C GLU A 38 -7.11 -18.28 -1.59
N LEU A 39 -6.40 -17.97 -0.51
CA LEU A 39 -6.08 -16.59 -0.18
C LEU A 39 -5.36 -15.90 -1.34
N THR A 40 -5.72 -14.67 -1.60
CA THR A 40 -5.14 -13.81 -2.65
C THR A 40 -5.41 -14.24 -4.10
N SER A 41 -6.08 -15.36 -4.36
CA SER A 41 -6.30 -15.90 -5.72
C SER A 41 -7.18 -15.04 -6.64
N GLY A 42 -7.86 -14.02 -6.10
CA GLY A 42 -8.70 -13.08 -6.86
C GLY A 42 -7.91 -11.90 -7.43
N THR A 43 -8.49 -10.70 -7.33
CA THR A 43 -7.91 -9.45 -7.85
C THR A 43 -6.50 -9.16 -7.32
N THR A 44 -6.18 -9.58 -6.11
CA THR A 44 -4.86 -9.40 -5.50
C THR A 44 -3.76 -10.07 -6.33
N TRP A 45 -3.98 -11.25 -6.84
CA TRP A 45 -3.04 -11.97 -7.71
C TRP A 45 -2.72 -11.22 -9.02
N HIS A 46 -3.67 -10.42 -9.51
CA HIS A 46 -3.52 -9.67 -10.77
C HIS A 46 -2.85 -8.31 -10.59
N SER A 47 -2.43 -7.98 -9.37
CA SER A 47 -1.77 -6.71 -9.07
C SER A 47 -0.34 -6.70 -9.61
N ALA A 48 0.11 -5.56 -10.12
CA ALA A 48 1.53 -5.33 -10.44
C ALA A 48 2.43 -5.23 -9.18
N ALA A 49 1.86 -5.36 -8.00
CA ALA A 49 2.52 -5.31 -6.70
C ALA A 49 3.35 -4.04 -6.43
N GLN A 50 3.06 -2.95 -7.12
CA GLN A 50 3.72 -1.67 -6.89
C GLN A 50 3.08 -0.93 -5.71
N VAL A 51 3.88 -0.61 -4.71
CA VAL A 51 3.45 0.14 -3.53
C VAL A 51 4.21 1.46 -3.49
N THR A 52 3.54 2.55 -3.86
CA THR A 52 4.14 3.88 -3.94
C THR A 52 3.36 4.87 -3.06
N ASN A 53 4.02 5.90 -2.54
CA ASN A 53 3.37 6.97 -1.79
C ASN A 53 2.92 8.16 -2.66
N PHE A 54 3.11 8.09 -3.98
CA PHE A 54 2.60 9.11 -4.89
C PHE A 54 1.07 9.19 -4.82
N GLY A 55 0.52 10.39 -4.60
CA GLY A 55 -0.92 10.62 -4.51
C GLY A 55 -1.28 12.09 -4.64
N MET A 56 -2.47 12.38 -5.17
CA MET A 56 -2.93 13.73 -5.48
C MET A 56 -3.45 14.52 -4.27
N ASN A 57 -3.52 13.90 -3.10
CA ASN A 57 -3.94 14.57 -1.87
C ASN A 57 -3.30 13.93 -0.63
N GLN A 58 -3.28 14.70 0.46
CA GLN A 58 -2.64 14.32 1.73
C GLN A 58 -3.18 13.01 2.32
N THR A 59 -4.48 12.77 2.24
CA THR A 59 -5.09 11.55 2.78
C THR A 59 -4.57 10.31 2.07
N MET A 60 -4.52 10.34 0.73
CA MET A 60 -4.01 9.22 -0.07
C MET A 60 -2.52 8.99 0.14
N VAL A 61 -1.74 10.06 0.24
CA VAL A 61 -0.31 9.98 0.56
C VAL A 61 -0.12 9.34 1.94
N GLY A 62 -0.86 9.80 2.95
CA GLY A 62 -0.81 9.24 4.31
C GLY A 62 -1.14 7.75 4.36
N LEU A 63 -2.23 7.32 3.70
CA LEU A 63 -2.61 5.90 3.61
C LEU A 63 -1.53 5.04 2.94
N LYS A 64 -0.96 5.53 1.85
CA LYS A 64 0.10 4.82 1.12
C LYS A 64 1.40 4.74 1.91
N THR A 65 1.78 5.82 2.58
CA THR A 65 2.96 5.85 3.46
C THR A 65 2.78 4.89 4.63
N HIS A 66 1.59 4.85 5.25
CA HIS A 66 1.27 3.85 6.27
C HIS A 66 1.44 2.42 5.75
N SER A 67 0.94 2.12 4.54
CA SER A 67 1.08 0.80 3.92
C SER A 67 2.55 0.43 3.68
N ILE A 68 3.36 1.36 3.16
CA ILE A 68 4.80 1.16 2.96
C ILE A 68 5.50 0.81 4.28
N ASN A 69 5.22 1.57 5.34
CA ASN A 69 5.81 1.34 6.65
C ASN A 69 5.38 0.00 7.25
N LEU A 70 4.11 -0.41 7.02
CA LEU A 70 3.64 -1.72 7.43
C LEU A 70 4.37 -2.85 6.68
N TYR A 71 4.54 -2.73 5.36
CA TYR A 71 5.29 -3.73 4.59
C TYR A 71 6.75 -3.84 5.03
N LYS A 72 7.42 -2.71 5.35
CA LYS A 72 8.76 -2.73 5.94
C LYS A 72 8.76 -3.51 7.25
N LYS A 73 7.84 -3.18 8.16
CA LYS A 73 7.71 -3.88 9.44
C LYS A 73 7.47 -5.38 9.27
N LEU A 74 6.61 -5.78 8.33
CA LEU A 74 6.32 -7.19 8.07
C LEU A 74 7.49 -7.92 7.40
N SER A 75 8.37 -7.21 6.68
CA SER A 75 9.60 -7.81 6.13
C SER A 75 10.63 -8.15 7.22
N ASP A 76 10.59 -7.42 8.32
CA ASP A 76 11.48 -7.64 9.48
C ASP A 76 10.87 -8.66 10.48
N ASP A 77 9.70 -9.26 10.18
CA ASP A 77 9.07 -10.26 11.05
C ASP A 77 9.94 -11.53 11.09
N PRO A 78 10.37 -11.99 12.28
CA PRO A 78 11.28 -13.12 12.38
C PRO A 78 10.64 -14.47 12.05
N ASP A 79 9.33 -14.60 12.20
CA ASP A 79 8.61 -15.86 12.02
C ASP A 79 8.02 -15.98 10.60
N TYR A 80 7.51 -14.87 10.06
CA TYR A 80 6.79 -14.83 8.78
C TYR A 80 7.19 -13.61 7.94
N PRO A 81 8.47 -13.46 7.57
CA PRO A 81 8.92 -12.31 6.80
C PRO A 81 8.28 -12.30 5.40
N ILE A 82 7.81 -11.15 4.97
CA ILE A 82 7.38 -10.94 3.59
C ILE A 82 8.56 -10.48 2.75
N ASN A 83 8.57 -10.86 1.47
CA ASN A 83 9.60 -10.39 0.54
C ASN A 83 9.19 -9.04 -0.07
N TYR A 84 9.20 -7.97 0.75
CA TYR A 84 8.97 -6.62 0.28
C TYR A 84 10.28 -5.96 -0.13
N HIS A 85 10.47 -5.77 -1.44
CA HIS A 85 11.63 -5.06 -1.96
C HIS A 85 11.39 -3.54 -1.86
N HIS A 86 12.13 -2.90 -0.97
CA HIS A 86 12.16 -1.44 -0.88
C HIS A 86 13.21 -0.93 -1.85
N GLY A 87 12.77 -0.47 -3.03
CA GLY A 87 13.66 0.12 -4.03
C GLY A 87 14.05 1.57 -3.70
N ASP A 88 14.95 2.13 -4.50
CA ASP A 88 15.51 3.47 -4.34
C ASP A 88 14.56 4.58 -4.80
N GLY A 89 13.31 4.25 -5.09
CA GLY A 89 12.29 5.17 -5.53
C GLY A 89 11.63 4.78 -6.85
N GLY A 90 11.04 5.74 -7.55
CA GLY A 90 10.39 5.51 -8.83
C GLY A 90 10.44 6.75 -9.72
N ILE A 91 10.59 6.54 -11.01
CA ILE A 91 10.61 7.59 -12.03
C ILE A 91 9.24 7.65 -12.69
N ARG A 92 8.75 8.86 -12.93
CA ARG A 92 7.53 9.13 -13.68
C ARG A 92 7.83 10.02 -14.87
N LEU A 93 7.56 9.52 -16.06
CA LEU A 93 7.80 10.24 -17.29
C LEU A 93 6.62 11.17 -17.60
N ALA A 94 6.91 12.41 -17.97
CA ALA A 94 5.95 13.33 -18.54
C ALA A 94 6.09 13.31 -20.07
N ASN A 95 5.03 12.92 -20.76
CA ASN A 95 4.99 12.91 -22.22
C ASN A 95 4.38 14.22 -22.80
N THR A 96 3.81 15.05 -21.95
CA THR A 96 3.20 16.33 -22.32
C THR A 96 3.54 17.40 -21.30
N GLU A 97 3.51 18.67 -21.74
CA GLU A 97 3.70 19.81 -20.83
C GLU A 97 2.63 19.85 -19.73
N GLU A 98 1.40 19.45 -20.05
CA GLU A 98 0.32 19.39 -19.06
C GLU A 98 0.63 18.38 -17.95
N GLN A 99 1.16 17.21 -18.30
CA GLN A 99 1.63 16.22 -17.30
C GLN A 99 2.79 16.76 -16.47
N MET A 100 3.74 17.44 -17.10
CA MET A 100 4.86 18.08 -16.41
C MET A 100 4.38 19.14 -15.42
N GLN A 101 3.42 19.98 -15.80
CA GLN A 101 2.80 20.97 -14.90
C GLN A 101 2.12 20.29 -13.70
N GLY A 102 1.43 19.17 -13.93
CA GLY A 102 0.86 18.35 -12.85
C GLY A 102 1.92 17.84 -11.88
N TYR A 103 3.07 17.39 -12.37
CA TYR A 103 4.18 16.94 -11.52
C TYR A 103 4.84 18.11 -10.77
N ARG A 104 5.02 19.28 -11.38
CA ARG A 104 5.49 20.48 -10.68
C ARG A 104 4.54 20.90 -9.55
N HIS A 105 3.23 20.82 -9.80
CA HIS A 105 2.24 21.07 -8.76
C HIS A 105 2.35 20.04 -7.62
N PHE A 106 2.45 18.76 -7.95
CA PHE A 106 2.65 17.71 -6.94
C PHE A 106 3.96 17.93 -6.16
N ALA A 107 5.07 18.25 -6.82
CA ALA A 107 6.34 18.53 -6.17
C ALA A 107 6.25 19.68 -5.13
N SER A 108 5.44 20.69 -5.41
CA SER A 108 5.20 21.79 -4.46
C SER A 108 4.41 21.33 -3.23
N MET A 109 3.46 20.41 -3.37
CA MET A 109 2.67 19.86 -2.27
C MET A 109 3.43 18.79 -1.48
N ALA A 110 4.28 18.02 -2.15
CA ALA A 110 4.99 16.87 -1.58
C ALA A 110 5.84 17.25 -0.36
N ARG A 111 6.43 18.47 -0.37
CA ARG A 111 7.20 19.01 0.76
C ARG A 111 6.36 19.12 2.05
N GLY A 112 5.09 19.49 1.93
CA GLY A 112 4.16 19.58 3.06
C GLY A 112 3.62 18.22 3.54
N MET A 113 3.88 17.16 2.78
CA MET A 113 3.41 15.80 3.04
C MET A 113 4.54 14.83 3.42
N ASP A 114 5.76 15.36 3.62
CA ASP A 114 6.95 14.55 3.89
C ASP A 114 7.22 13.48 2.82
N VAL A 115 7.02 13.84 1.56
CA VAL A 115 7.30 13.00 0.39
C VAL A 115 8.44 13.61 -0.39
N HIS A 116 9.52 12.85 -0.57
CA HIS A 116 10.59 13.24 -1.47
C HIS A 116 10.11 13.10 -2.92
N PHE A 117 10.07 14.21 -3.64
CA PHE A 117 9.68 14.25 -5.04
C PHE A 117 10.39 15.42 -5.73
N GLU A 118 11.17 15.13 -6.74
CA GLU A 118 11.91 16.12 -7.52
C GLU A 118 11.50 16.05 -8.99
N ILE A 119 11.72 17.19 -9.66
CA ILE A 119 11.65 17.27 -11.12
C ILE A 119 13.09 17.22 -11.60
N ILE A 120 13.39 16.23 -12.39
CA ILE A 120 14.70 16.04 -13.03
C ILE A 120 14.56 16.16 -14.55
N ASP A 121 15.63 16.42 -15.23
CA ASP A 121 15.65 16.40 -16.70
C ASP A 121 16.07 15.02 -17.25
N ALA A 122 16.11 14.90 -18.57
CA ALA A 122 16.44 13.66 -19.22
C ALA A 122 17.93 13.26 -19.09
N GLU A 123 18.81 14.18 -18.76
CA GLU A 123 20.24 13.93 -18.60
C GLU A 123 20.54 13.39 -17.19
N GLU A 124 19.71 13.77 -16.19
CA GLU A 124 19.79 13.28 -14.82
C GLU A 124 19.12 11.91 -14.64
N CYS A 125 18.29 11.48 -15.59
CA CYS A 125 17.51 10.24 -15.54
C CYS A 125 18.34 9.06 -16.03
#